data_9ac39bf158f69889939272181f47a401
#
_entry.id   9ac39bf158f69889939272181f47a401
#
_cell.length_a   1.000
_cell.length_b   1.000
_cell.length_c   1.000
_cell.angle_alpha   90.00
_cell.angle_beta   90.00
_cell.angle_gamma   90.00
#
_symmetry.space_group_name_H-M   'P 1'
#
loop_
_entity.id
_entity.type
_entity.pdbx_description
1 polymer ?
#
loop_
_entity_poly.entity_id
_entity_poly.type
_entity_poly.pdbx_seq_one_letter_code
_entity_poly.pdbx_strand_id
1 'polypeptide(L)'
;DARTRRRERDRVRRADEDVQLQARFVQEIRRLFPRCPAERAEAIAGHTGLRGSGRVGRSAAGRSLDEEAITLAVVASVRHEDTDYDSLLMAGVRREDARDRIRPAIDRVLASWG
;
A
#
# COMPACT_ATOMS: atom_id res chain seq x y z
N ASP A 1 28.40 18.09 -17.01
CA ASP A 1 29.65 17.86 -16.29
C ASP A 1 29.57 16.56 -15.46
N ALA A 2 30.65 16.25 -14.77
CA ALA A 2 30.73 15.00 -14.00
C ALA A 2 29.67 14.94 -12.88
N ARG A 3 29.39 16.08 -12.28
CA ARG A 3 28.40 16.15 -11.18
C ARG A 3 26.99 15.90 -11.71
N THR A 4 26.66 16.47 -12.86
CA THR A 4 25.37 16.29 -13.52
C THR A 4 25.18 14.83 -13.94
N ARG A 5 26.23 14.21 -14.52
CA ARG A 5 26.18 12.82 -14.93
C ARG A 5 26.00 11.88 -13.75
N ARG A 6 26.62 12.19 -12.61
CA ARG A 6 26.45 11.40 -11.39
C ARG A 6 25.01 11.47 -10.89
N ARG A 7 24.41 12.67 -10.88
CA ARG A 7 23.02 12.84 -10.46
C ARG A 7 22.06 12.07 -11.35
N GLU A 8 22.32 12.07 -12.67
CA GLU A 8 21.51 11.32 -13.60
C GLU A 8 21.59 9.81 -13.34
N ARG A 9 22.79 9.28 -13.16
CA ARG A 9 22.97 7.86 -12.85
C ARG A 9 22.29 7.48 -11.55
N ASP A 10 22.40 8.33 -10.53
CA ASP A 10 21.76 8.09 -9.24
C ASP A 10 20.26 8.11 -9.35
N ARG A 11 19.70 9.02 -10.17
CA ARG A 11 18.26 9.09 -10.39
C ARG A 11 17.74 7.82 -11.07
N VAL A 12 18.43 7.36 -12.11
CA VAL A 12 18.06 6.15 -12.83
C VAL A 12 18.11 4.94 -11.89
N ARG A 13 19.17 4.84 -11.10
CA ARG A 13 19.31 3.73 -10.16
C ARG A 13 18.18 3.72 -9.13
N ARG A 14 17.80 4.89 -8.58
CA ARG A 14 16.72 4.98 -7.61
C ARG A 14 15.37 4.60 -8.24
N ALA A 15 15.14 5.01 -9.49
CA ALA A 15 13.92 4.66 -10.19
C ALA A 15 13.83 3.14 -10.40
N ASP A 16 14.94 2.51 -10.77
CA ASP A 16 15.01 1.06 -10.90
C ASP A 16 14.75 0.34 -9.58
N GLU A 17 15.35 0.83 -8.51
CA GLU A 17 15.15 0.26 -7.17
C GLU A 17 13.69 0.36 -6.75
N ASP A 18 13.04 1.48 -7.05
CA ASP A 18 11.62 1.68 -6.73
C ASP A 18 10.74 0.72 -7.52
N VAL A 19 11.01 0.52 -8.80
CA VAL A 19 10.27 -0.43 -9.63
C VAL A 19 10.42 -1.84 -9.08
N GLN A 20 11.64 -2.24 -8.72
CA GLN A 20 11.89 -3.56 -8.17
C GLN A 20 11.22 -3.74 -6.80
N LEU A 21 11.25 -2.71 -5.97
CA LEU A 21 10.58 -2.75 -4.66
C LEU A 21 9.07 -2.91 -4.84
N GLN A 22 8.46 -2.17 -5.77
CA GLN A 22 7.04 -2.29 -6.05
C GLN A 22 6.69 -3.70 -6.54
N ALA A 23 7.50 -4.27 -7.43
CA ALA A 23 7.27 -5.62 -7.93
C ALA A 23 7.29 -6.65 -6.80
N ARG A 24 8.25 -6.53 -5.88
CA ARG A 24 8.32 -7.41 -4.72
C ARG A 24 7.13 -7.21 -3.78
N PHE A 25 6.70 -5.95 -3.63
CA PHE A 25 5.54 -5.63 -2.81
C PHE A 25 4.29 -6.32 -3.36
N VAL A 26 4.09 -6.26 -4.68
CA VAL A 26 2.98 -6.96 -5.35
C VAL A 26 3.05 -8.45 -5.08
N GLN A 27 4.22 -9.06 -5.23
CA GLN A 27 4.40 -10.47 -4.99
C GLN A 27 4.02 -10.85 -3.55
N GLU A 28 4.43 -10.04 -2.58
CA GLU A 28 4.12 -10.31 -1.17
C GLU A 28 2.65 -10.10 -0.86
N ILE A 29 2.01 -9.11 -1.45
CA ILE A 29 0.56 -8.95 -1.30
C ILE A 29 -0.14 -10.22 -1.79
N ARG A 30 0.25 -10.72 -2.95
CA ARG A 30 -0.39 -11.89 -3.54
C ARG A 30 0.00 -13.20 -2.88
N ARG A 31 1.11 -13.21 -2.15
CA ARG A 31 1.46 -14.36 -1.32
C ARG A 31 0.55 -14.43 -0.09
N LEU A 32 0.32 -13.30 0.55
CA LEU A 32 -0.55 -13.21 1.74
C LEU A 32 -2.03 -13.27 1.39
N PHE A 33 -2.39 -12.73 0.24
CA PHE A 33 -3.77 -12.66 -0.25
C PHE A 33 -3.81 -13.21 -1.68
N PRO A 34 -3.80 -14.54 -1.84
CA PRO A 34 -3.65 -15.16 -3.18
C PRO A 34 -4.74 -14.79 -4.17
N ARG A 35 -5.93 -14.46 -3.70
CA ARG A 35 -7.03 -14.07 -4.58
C ARG A 35 -7.20 -12.57 -4.74
N CYS A 36 -6.29 -11.77 -4.18
CA CYS A 36 -6.30 -10.34 -4.44
C CYS A 36 -6.13 -10.09 -5.94
N PRO A 37 -7.02 -9.32 -6.57
CA PRO A 37 -6.86 -9.00 -7.99
C PRO A 37 -5.50 -8.36 -8.26
N ALA A 38 -4.87 -8.76 -9.36
CA ALA A 38 -3.55 -8.24 -9.72
C ALA A 38 -3.54 -6.72 -9.80
N GLU A 39 -4.59 -6.14 -10.38
CA GLU A 39 -4.72 -4.68 -10.51
C GLU A 39 -4.74 -4.00 -9.14
N ARG A 40 -5.44 -4.60 -8.17
CA ARG A 40 -5.49 -4.05 -6.81
C ARG A 40 -4.14 -4.15 -6.14
N ALA A 41 -3.45 -5.28 -6.27
CA ALA A 41 -2.12 -5.45 -5.71
C ALA A 41 -1.15 -4.40 -6.27
N GLU A 42 -1.19 -4.17 -7.57
CA GLU A 42 -0.36 -3.16 -8.22
C GLU A 42 -0.70 -1.75 -7.75
N ALA A 43 -1.98 -1.43 -7.62
CA ALA A 43 -2.40 -0.12 -7.13
C ALA A 43 -1.96 0.11 -5.69
N ILE A 44 -2.09 -0.89 -4.83
CA ILE A 44 -1.65 -0.80 -3.43
C ILE A 44 -0.14 -0.57 -3.36
N ALA A 45 0.63 -1.36 -4.10
CA ALA A 45 2.09 -1.23 -4.12
C ALA A 45 2.53 0.12 -4.68
N GLY A 46 1.89 0.58 -5.75
CA GLY A 46 2.20 1.87 -6.35
C GLY A 46 1.89 3.04 -5.43
N HIS A 47 0.75 3.00 -4.77
CA HIS A 47 0.34 4.05 -3.85
C HIS A 47 1.32 4.15 -2.66
N THR A 48 1.67 3.02 -2.05
CA THR A 48 2.60 3.03 -0.92
C THR A 48 4.00 3.44 -1.32
N GLY A 49 4.44 3.07 -2.52
CA GLY A 49 5.78 3.39 -3.01
C GLY A 49 5.95 4.84 -3.43
N LEU A 50 4.89 5.47 -3.95
CA LEU A 50 4.99 6.82 -4.51
C LEU A 50 4.88 7.95 -3.49
N ARG A 51 4.33 7.69 -2.33
CA ARG A 51 3.98 8.75 -1.38
C ARG A 51 5.07 9.13 -0.40
N GLY A 52 6.29 8.65 -0.59
CA GLY A 52 7.44 9.13 0.15
C GLY A 52 7.46 8.75 1.63
N SER A 53 8.15 9.56 2.43
CA SER A 53 8.39 9.27 3.84
C SER A 53 7.09 9.16 4.63
N GLY A 54 7.06 8.24 5.60
CA GLY A 54 5.90 8.01 6.45
C GLY A 54 4.90 7.01 5.89
N ARG A 55 5.04 6.62 4.64
CA ARG A 55 4.21 5.57 4.04
C ARG A 55 4.81 4.20 4.31
N VAL A 56 3.93 3.20 4.39
CA VAL A 56 4.35 1.83 4.72
C VAL A 56 5.42 1.33 3.77
N GLY A 57 5.25 1.56 2.46
CA GLY A 57 6.21 1.10 1.46
C GLY A 57 7.54 1.84 1.49
N ARG A 58 7.61 3.00 2.13
CA ARG A 58 8.84 3.80 2.23
C ARG A 58 9.48 3.74 3.61
N SER A 59 8.81 3.16 4.61
CA SER A 59 9.40 2.93 5.91
C SER A 59 10.43 1.81 5.82
N ALA A 60 11.28 1.70 6.85
CA ALA A 60 12.24 0.62 6.91
C ALA A 60 11.55 -0.75 6.89
N ALA A 61 10.45 -0.88 7.64
CA ALA A 61 9.67 -2.13 7.67
C ALA A 61 9.07 -2.44 6.29
N GLY A 62 8.53 -1.42 5.61
CA GLY A 62 7.98 -1.60 4.27
C GLY A 62 9.04 -2.00 3.27
N ARG A 63 10.24 -1.39 3.35
CA ARG A 63 11.33 -1.74 2.45
C ARG A 63 11.85 -3.15 2.69
N SER A 64 11.77 -3.65 3.92
CA SER A 64 12.13 -5.02 4.23
C SER A 64 11.00 -6.01 3.93
N LEU A 65 9.85 -5.52 3.45
CA LEU A 65 8.68 -6.31 3.10
C LEU A 65 8.14 -7.11 4.30
N ASP A 66 8.10 -6.45 5.44
CA ASP A 66 7.51 -6.99 6.67
C ASP A 66 6.03 -7.31 6.41
N GLU A 67 5.61 -8.53 6.77
CA GLU A 67 4.23 -8.98 6.55
C GLU A 67 3.20 -8.09 7.24
N GLU A 68 3.52 -7.63 8.45
CA GLU A 68 2.62 -6.73 9.17
C GLU A 68 2.44 -5.41 8.42
N ALA A 69 3.55 -4.84 7.92
CA ALA A 69 3.50 -3.60 7.16
C ALA A 69 2.71 -3.76 5.88
N ILE A 70 2.90 -4.87 5.18
CA ILE A 70 2.16 -5.18 3.95
C ILE A 70 0.67 -5.33 4.26
N THR A 71 0.32 -6.06 5.30
CA THR A 71 -1.06 -6.26 5.71
C THR A 71 -1.73 -4.92 6.05
N LEU A 72 -1.02 -4.03 6.76
CA LEU A 72 -1.54 -2.70 7.07
C LEU A 72 -1.81 -1.88 5.80
N ALA A 73 -0.95 -1.99 4.80
CA ALA A 73 -1.16 -1.30 3.52
C ALA A 73 -2.39 -1.83 2.80
N VAL A 74 -2.59 -3.14 2.81
CA VAL A 74 -3.76 -3.77 2.20
C VAL A 74 -5.03 -3.35 2.94
N VAL A 75 -5.03 -3.40 4.26
CA VAL A 75 -6.18 -2.99 5.07
C VAL A 75 -6.53 -1.53 4.81
N ALA A 76 -5.53 -0.65 4.75
CA ALA A 76 -5.77 0.77 4.48
C ALA A 76 -6.42 0.97 3.11
N SER A 77 -5.95 0.26 2.09
CA SER A 77 -6.53 0.33 0.76
C SER A 77 -7.99 -0.14 0.77
N VAL A 78 -8.27 -1.27 1.39
CA VAL A 78 -9.63 -1.81 1.47
C VAL A 78 -10.55 -0.83 2.20
N ARG A 79 -10.05 -0.22 3.28
CA ARG A 79 -10.84 0.76 4.02
C ARG A 79 -11.28 1.92 3.13
N HIS A 80 -10.38 2.46 2.33
CA HIS A 80 -10.70 3.61 1.47
C HIS A 80 -11.47 3.22 0.22
N GLU A 81 -11.15 2.09 -0.39
CA GLU A 81 -11.70 1.74 -1.70
C GLU A 81 -12.97 0.89 -1.61
N ASP A 82 -13.11 0.09 -0.57
CA ASP A 82 -14.18 -0.93 -0.52
C ASP A 82 -15.18 -0.69 0.61
N THR A 83 -15.07 0.42 1.33
CA THR A 83 -15.98 0.73 2.43
C THR A 83 -16.44 2.19 2.36
N ASP A 84 -17.43 2.53 3.18
CA ASP A 84 -17.97 3.88 3.30
C ASP A 84 -17.16 4.75 4.28
N TYR A 85 -15.96 4.33 4.64
CA TYR A 85 -15.18 5.01 5.68
C TYR A 85 -15.02 6.50 5.43
N ASP A 86 -14.57 6.86 4.22
CA ASP A 86 -14.34 8.27 3.90
C ASP A 86 -15.63 9.08 3.94
N SER A 87 -16.73 8.50 3.45
CA SER A 87 -18.05 9.16 3.49
C SER A 87 -18.54 9.36 4.91
N LEU A 88 -18.29 8.41 5.79
CA LEU A 88 -18.64 8.52 7.20
C LEU A 88 -17.89 9.66 7.87
N LEU A 89 -16.58 9.78 7.59
CA LEU A 89 -15.78 10.87 8.14
C LEU A 89 -16.29 12.22 7.64
N MET A 90 -16.61 12.30 6.35
CA MET A 90 -17.13 13.54 5.77
C MET A 90 -18.49 13.92 6.34
N ALA A 91 -19.26 12.94 6.77
CA ALA A 91 -20.55 13.18 7.43
C ALA A 91 -20.41 13.53 8.91
N GLY A 92 -19.19 13.59 9.41
CA GLY A 92 -18.94 13.98 10.81
C GLY A 92 -18.90 12.82 11.79
N VAL A 93 -18.90 11.58 11.30
CA VAL A 93 -18.76 10.42 12.18
C VAL A 93 -17.34 10.38 12.74
N ARG A 94 -17.20 10.12 14.03
CA ARG A 94 -15.90 10.04 14.69
C ARG A 94 -15.11 8.89 14.08
N ARG A 95 -13.80 9.09 13.97
CA ARG A 95 -12.91 8.12 13.33
C ARG A 95 -13.06 6.72 13.92
N GLU A 96 -13.09 6.61 15.25
CA GLU A 96 -13.20 5.32 15.92
C GLU A 96 -14.53 4.62 15.59
N ASP A 97 -15.61 5.38 15.60
CA ASP A 97 -16.93 4.86 15.27
C ASP A 97 -17.01 4.43 13.80
N ALA A 98 -16.44 5.24 12.91
CA ALA A 98 -16.39 4.90 11.50
C ALA A 98 -15.62 3.60 11.26
N ARG A 99 -14.47 3.44 11.93
CA ARG A 99 -13.67 2.21 11.83
C ARG A 99 -14.45 0.99 12.30
N ASP A 100 -15.17 1.13 13.41
CA ASP A 100 -15.96 0.01 13.93
C ASP A 100 -17.07 -0.37 12.96
N ARG A 101 -17.73 0.62 12.37
CA ARG A 101 -18.83 0.36 11.43
C ARG A 101 -18.38 -0.37 10.18
N ILE A 102 -17.18 -0.07 9.67
CA ILE A 102 -16.73 -0.64 8.38
C ILE A 102 -15.89 -1.91 8.57
N ARG A 103 -15.57 -2.28 9.80
CA ARG A 103 -14.74 -3.47 10.05
C ARG A 103 -15.30 -4.74 9.41
N PRO A 104 -16.61 -5.05 9.53
CA PRO A 104 -17.15 -6.25 8.87
C PRO A 104 -16.95 -6.25 7.36
N ALA A 105 -17.03 -5.07 6.72
CA ALA A 105 -16.80 -4.97 5.28
C ALA A 105 -15.35 -5.27 4.92
N ILE A 106 -14.39 -4.76 5.71
CA ILE A 106 -12.97 -5.10 5.51
C ILE A 106 -12.76 -6.60 5.64
N ASP A 107 -13.30 -7.19 6.70
CA ASP A 107 -13.14 -8.61 6.96
C ASP A 107 -13.69 -9.47 5.80
N ARG A 108 -14.82 -9.07 5.22
CA ARG A 108 -15.39 -9.78 4.07
C ARG A 108 -14.47 -9.70 2.85
N VAL A 109 -13.92 -8.53 2.57
CA VAL A 109 -13.04 -8.38 1.41
C VAL A 109 -11.77 -9.22 1.60
N LEU A 110 -11.14 -9.11 2.78
CA LEU A 110 -9.91 -9.86 3.04
C LEU A 110 -10.15 -11.37 3.00
N ALA A 111 -11.30 -11.82 3.51
CA ALA A 111 -11.66 -13.24 3.42
C ALA A 111 -11.80 -13.68 1.96
N SER A 112 -12.35 -12.82 1.10
CA SER A 112 -12.50 -13.14 -0.32
C SER A 112 -11.15 -13.18 -1.04
N TRP A 113 -10.14 -12.52 -0.50
CA TRP A 113 -8.80 -12.48 -1.09
C TRP A 113 -7.85 -13.54 -0.52
N GLY A 114 -8.26 -14.19 0.53
CA GLY A 114 -7.45 -15.22 1.22
C GLY A 114 -7.46 -16.62 0.63
#